data_44a72e8e93a7f2f1f88741497ca4dc08
#
_entry.id   44a72e8e93a7f2f1f88741497ca4dc08
#
_cell.length_a   1.000
_cell.length_b   1.000
_cell.length_c   1.000
_cell.angle_alpha   90.00
_cell.angle_beta   90.00
_cell.angle_gamma   90.00
#
_symmetry.space_group_name_H-M   'P 1'
#
loop_
_entity.id
_entity.type
_entity.pdbx_description
1 polymer ?
#
loop_
_entity_poly.entity_id
_entity_poly.type
_entity_poly.pdbx_seq_one_letter_code
_entity_poly.pdbx_strand_id
1 'polypeptide(L)'
;MAEKIVECVPNFSEGRDPDIIDQIAKSGDGIAGARVLGVEPDADYNRTVLTIAGTPDAVFEAAFKVIMKAQELIDMTKHAGEHPRLGAVDVCPFIPLEGVTMDECVELAQKLARKVADELEIPTFLYGYAAVAKERELLSDLRKGEYEGFRERLA
;
A
#
# COMPACT_ATOMS: atom_id res chain seq x y z
N MET A 1 12.50 14.81 23.56
CA MET A 1 11.25 14.40 22.94
C MET A 1 11.43 13.04 22.26
N ALA A 2 10.48 12.17 22.44
CA ALA A 2 10.55 10.87 21.77
C ALA A 2 10.40 11.07 20.25
N GLU A 3 11.28 10.46 19.49
CA GLU A 3 11.19 10.42 18.05
C GLU A 3 9.97 9.58 17.63
N LYS A 4 9.24 10.04 16.63
CA LYS A 4 8.10 9.29 16.08
C LYS A 4 8.53 8.56 14.83
N ILE A 5 8.44 7.22 14.84
CA ILE A 5 8.79 6.39 13.71
C ILE A 5 7.66 5.41 13.40
N VAL A 6 7.26 5.39 12.14
CA VAL A 6 6.30 4.41 11.61
C VAL A 6 6.93 3.63 10.47
N GLU A 7 6.41 2.45 10.25
CA GLU A 7 6.72 1.61 9.11
C GLU A 7 5.49 1.55 8.21
N CYS A 8 5.71 1.54 6.89
CA CYS A 8 4.66 1.30 5.91
C CYS A 8 5.14 0.21 4.97
N VAL A 9 4.28 -0.78 4.70
CA VAL A 9 4.66 -1.96 3.92
C VAL A 9 3.71 -2.14 2.73
N PRO A 10 3.80 -1.27 1.71
CA PRO A 10 2.98 -1.45 0.52
C PRO A 10 3.35 -2.74 -0.22
N ASN A 11 2.33 -3.48 -0.63
CA ASN A 11 2.49 -4.61 -1.54
C ASN A 11 1.93 -4.19 -2.89
N PHE A 12 2.78 -4.12 -3.91
CA PHE A 12 2.31 -3.79 -5.25
C PHE A 12 2.39 -4.99 -6.19
N SER A 13 1.47 -5.00 -7.16
CA SER A 13 1.20 -6.15 -8.03
C SER A 13 2.14 -6.19 -9.24
N GLU A 14 3.44 -6.22 -8.99
CA GLU A 14 4.47 -6.45 -9.97
C GLU A 14 5.67 -7.12 -9.30
N GLY A 15 6.02 -8.32 -9.72
CA GLY A 15 7.14 -9.07 -9.16
C GLY A 15 8.08 -9.64 -10.21
N ARG A 16 7.87 -9.30 -11.49
CA ARG A 16 8.59 -9.92 -12.62
C ARG A 16 9.45 -8.95 -13.41
N ASP A 17 9.00 -7.72 -13.60
CA ASP A 17 9.73 -6.71 -14.37
C ASP A 17 10.60 -5.85 -13.42
N PRO A 18 11.93 -6.04 -13.43
CA PRO A 18 12.81 -5.32 -12.50
C PRO A 18 12.83 -3.80 -12.75
N ASP A 19 12.58 -3.34 -13.96
CA ASP A 19 12.57 -1.91 -14.27
C ASP A 19 11.34 -1.23 -13.64
N ILE A 20 10.19 -1.88 -13.72
CA ILE A 20 8.95 -1.38 -13.09
C ILE A 20 9.10 -1.39 -11.58
N ILE A 21 9.59 -2.50 -11.01
CA ILE A 21 9.83 -2.64 -9.57
C ILE A 21 10.74 -1.53 -9.07
N ASP A 22 11.84 -1.29 -9.77
CA ASP A 22 12.83 -0.27 -9.40
C ASP A 22 12.25 1.15 -9.43
N GLN A 23 11.49 1.48 -10.47
CA GLN A 23 10.84 2.79 -10.58
C GLN A 23 9.84 3.04 -9.46
N ILE A 24 9.04 2.02 -9.10
CA ILE A 24 8.08 2.15 -8.01
C ILE A 24 8.80 2.31 -6.68
N ALA A 25 9.82 1.49 -6.41
CA ALA A 25 10.60 1.58 -5.18
C ALA A 25 11.29 2.94 -5.04
N LYS A 26 11.90 3.44 -6.10
CA LYS A 26 12.57 4.75 -6.10
C LYS A 26 11.60 5.91 -5.89
N SER A 27 10.35 5.79 -6.29
CA SER A 27 9.36 6.85 -6.07
C SER A 27 9.10 7.09 -4.59
N GLY A 28 9.27 6.07 -3.74
CA GLY A 28 9.14 6.19 -2.28
C GLY A 28 10.42 6.55 -1.56
N ASP A 29 11.53 6.59 -2.27
CA ASP A 29 12.83 6.96 -1.70
C ASP A 29 13.16 8.42 -2.01
N GLY A 30 14.14 8.98 -1.29
CA GLY A 30 14.55 10.36 -1.51
C GLY A 30 13.68 11.40 -0.80
N ILE A 31 12.70 11.00 -0.01
CA ILE A 31 11.90 11.91 0.81
C ILE A 31 12.61 12.10 2.14
N ALA A 32 12.89 13.36 2.50
CA ALA A 32 13.55 13.67 3.76
C ALA A 32 12.72 13.14 4.94
N GLY A 33 13.34 12.31 5.77
CA GLY A 33 12.70 11.69 6.93
C GLY A 33 12.12 10.30 6.68
N ALA A 34 12.14 9.80 5.45
CA ALA A 34 11.71 8.44 5.11
C ALA A 34 12.80 7.71 4.34
N ARG A 35 12.84 6.38 4.51
CA ARG A 35 13.82 5.55 3.84
C ARG A 35 13.21 4.21 3.43
N VAL A 36 13.50 3.78 2.22
CA VAL A 36 13.16 2.43 1.75
C VAL A 36 14.19 1.47 2.33
N LEU A 37 13.74 0.53 3.15
CA LEU A 37 14.58 -0.44 3.85
C LEU A 37 14.69 -1.77 3.12
N GLY A 38 13.71 -2.13 2.30
CA GLY A 38 13.70 -3.40 1.60
C GLY A 38 12.78 -3.39 0.40
N VAL A 39 13.17 -4.17 -0.61
CA VAL A 39 12.39 -4.41 -1.82
C VAL A 39 12.46 -5.90 -2.06
N GLU A 40 11.35 -6.61 -1.89
CA GLU A 40 11.27 -8.06 -1.95
C GLU A 40 10.30 -8.53 -3.04
N PRO A 41 10.78 -8.67 -4.29
CA PRO A 41 9.93 -9.16 -5.38
C PRO A 41 9.75 -10.68 -5.34
N ASP A 42 8.59 -11.14 -5.78
CA ASP A 42 8.29 -12.56 -5.95
C ASP A 42 7.61 -12.76 -7.31
N ALA A 43 8.31 -13.44 -8.21
CA ALA A 43 7.85 -13.64 -9.58
C ALA A 43 6.66 -14.61 -9.67
N ASP A 44 6.59 -15.61 -8.80
CA ASP A 44 5.49 -16.58 -8.80
C ASP A 44 4.18 -15.91 -8.33
N TYR A 45 4.25 -15.15 -7.26
CA TYR A 45 3.11 -14.37 -6.77
C TYR A 45 2.84 -13.15 -7.64
N ASN A 46 3.82 -12.69 -8.39
CA ASN A 46 3.79 -11.46 -9.18
C ASN A 46 3.43 -10.25 -8.32
N ARG A 47 4.18 -10.09 -7.25
CA ARG A 47 4.04 -8.97 -6.32
C ARG A 47 5.41 -8.60 -5.75
N THR A 48 5.48 -7.40 -5.18
CA THR A 48 6.65 -6.94 -4.44
C THR A 48 6.20 -6.41 -3.08
N VAL A 49 6.92 -6.77 -2.04
CA VAL A 49 6.75 -6.21 -0.70
C VAL A 49 7.81 -5.12 -0.53
N LEU A 50 7.36 -3.89 -0.36
CA LEU A 50 8.22 -2.74 -0.14
C LEU A 50 8.14 -2.33 1.33
N THR A 51 9.29 -2.08 1.97
CA THR A 51 9.33 -1.65 3.35
C THR A 51 9.87 -0.22 3.43
N ILE A 52 9.10 0.69 4.01
CA ILE A 52 9.45 2.09 4.19
C ILE A 52 9.36 2.41 5.67
N ALA A 53 10.31 3.14 6.22
CA ALA A 53 10.27 3.59 7.61
C ALA A 53 10.76 5.03 7.72
N GLY A 54 10.28 5.73 8.73
CA GLY A 54 10.65 7.11 9.00
C GLY A 54 9.61 7.85 9.83
N THR A 55 9.64 9.18 9.76
CA THR A 55 8.64 10.00 10.45
C THR A 55 7.26 9.82 9.80
N PRO A 56 6.17 9.97 10.58
CA PRO A 56 4.82 9.77 10.04
C PRO A 56 4.52 10.57 8.77
N ASP A 57 4.86 11.85 8.74
CA ASP A 57 4.58 12.71 7.59
C ASP A 57 5.40 12.28 6.35
N ALA A 58 6.67 11.95 6.55
CA ALA A 58 7.55 11.54 5.45
C ALA A 58 7.13 10.18 4.88
N VAL A 59 6.79 9.23 5.75
CA VAL A 59 6.33 7.90 5.33
C VAL A 59 4.97 8.00 4.61
N PHE A 60 4.09 8.87 5.08
CA PHE A 60 2.82 9.14 4.41
C PHE A 60 3.04 9.61 2.97
N GLU A 61 3.93 10.59 2.78
CA GLU A 61 4.25 11.12 1.45
C GLU A 61 4.89 10.06 0.56
N ALA A 62 5.82 9.27 1.12
CA ALA A 62 6.47 8.17 0.39
C ALA A 62 5.45 7.12 -0.07
N ALA A 63 4.53 6.73 0.81
CA ALA A 63 3.47 5.78 0.50
C ALA A 63 2.57 6.29 -0.63
N PHE A 64 2.19 7.56 -0.58
CA PHE A 64 1.37 8.16 -1.63
C PHE A 64 2.07 8.14 -2.99
N LYS A 65 3.37 8.47 -3.03
CA LYS A 65 4.15 8.44 -4.28
C LYS A 65 4.30 7.02 -4.84
N VAL A 66 4.46 6.04 -3.97
CA VAL A 66 4.51 4.62 -4.37
C VAL A 66 3.19 4.20 -5.01
N ILE A 67 2.08 4.54 -4.39
CA ILE A 67 0.74 4.21 -4.92
C ILE A 67 0.53 4.89 -6.29
N MET A 68 0.87 6.15 -6.39
CA MET A 68 0.73 6.92 -7.64
C MET A 68 1.57 6.30 -8.77
N LYS A 69 2.83 5.94 -8.48
CA LYS A 69 3.72 5.33 -9.48
C LYS A 69 3.25 3.92 -9.86
N ALA A 70 2.77 3.14 -8.90
CA ALA A 70 2.23 1.81 -9.17
C ALA A 70 1.00 1.88 -10.08
N GLN A 71 0.09 2.83 -9.83
CA GLN A 71 -1.07 3.05 -10.70
C GLN A 71 -0.64 3.39 -12.13
N GLU A 72 0.39 4.20 -12.27
CA GLU A 72 0.91 4.63 -13.58
C GLU A 72 1.52 3.48 -14.36
N LEU A 73 2.24 2.56 -13.71
CA LEU A 73 3.07 1.55 -14.36
C LEU A 73 2.45 0.15 -14.42
N ILE A 74 1.50 -0.18 -13.54
CA ILE A 74 0.91 -1.52 -13.46
C ILE A 74 -0.45 -1.56 -14.13
N ASP A 75 -0.59 -2.43 -15.15
CA ASP A 75 -1.86 -2.69 -15.82
C ASP A 75 -2.49 -3.96 -15.24
N MET A 76 -3.48 -3.79 -14.36
CA MET A 76 -4.16 -4.90 -13.71
C MET A 76 -4.97 -5.77 -14.66
N THR A 77 -5.32 -5.27 -15.83
CA THR A 77 -6.04 -6.06 -16.85
C THR A 77 -5.15 -7.17 -17.43
N LYS A 78 -3.83 -7.04 -17.29
CA LYS A 78 -2.84 -8.01 -17.78
C LYS A 78 -2.17 -8.78 -16.65
N HIS A 79 -2.53 -8.50 -15.39
CA HIS A 79 -1.88 -9.09 -14.22
C HIS A 79 -2.39 -10.51 -13.95
N ALA A 80 -1.45 -11.43 -13.70
CA ALA A 80 -1.73 -12.76 -13.22
C ALA A 80 -0.61 -13.20 -12.28
N GLY A 81 -0.96 -13.87 -11.20
CA GLY A 81 -0.03 -14.40 -10.22
C GLY A 81 -0.76 -15.20 -9.16
N GLU A 82 -0.03 -15.92 -8.32
CA GLU A 82 -0.63 -16.82 -7.31
C GLU A 82 -1.09 -16.10 -6.05
N HIS A 83 -0.61 -14.88 -5.80
CA HIS A 83 -0.99 -14.11 -4.62
C HIS A 83 -2.34 -13.41 -4.84
N PRO A 84 -3.31 -13.54 -3.91
CA PRO A 84 -4.56 -12.77 -3.99
C PRO A 84 -4.30 -11.26 -3.95
N ARG A 85 -5.01 -10.50 -4.79
CA ARG A 85 -4.82 -9.05 -4.86
C ARG A 85 -6.11 -8.35 -5.31
N LEU A 86 -6.23 -7.08 -4.88
CA LEU A 86 -7.35 -6.20 -5.24
C LEU A 86 -6.98 -5.17 -6.31
N GLY A 87 -5.72 -4.78 -6.42
CA GLY A 87 -5.32 -3.74 -7.36
C GLY A 87 -3.82 -3.62 -7.52
N ALA A 88 -3.37 -2.56 -8.19
CA ALA A 88 -1.94 -2.26 -8.41
C ALA A 88 -1.17 -2.18 -7.09
N VAL A 89 -1.78 -1.56 -6.07
CA VAL A 89 -1.32 -1.69 -4.68
C VAL A 89 -2.39 -2.45 -3.93
N ASP A 90 -2.08 -3.67 -3.54
CA ASP A 90 -3.06 -4.54 -2.88
C ASP A 90 -3.27 -4.12 -1.42
N VAL A 91 -2.20 -3.88 -0.69
CA VAL A 91 -2.25 -3.41 0.69
C VAL A 91 -1.19 -2.34 0.93
N CYS A 92 -1.45 -1.46 1.91
CA CYS A 92 -0.54 -0.39 2.29
C CYS A 92 -0.71 -0.11 3.80
N PRO A 93 -0.26 -1.03 4.68
CA PRO A 93 -0.43 -0.87 6.13
C PRO A 93 0.59 0.10 6.73
N PHE A 94 0.16 0.82 7.77
CA PHE A 94 1.02 1.58 8.66
C PHE A 94 1.18 0.83 9.97
N ILE A 95 2.42 0.71 10.44
CA ILE A 95 2.78 -0.05 11.64
C ILE A 95 3.54 0.87 12.60
N PRO A 96 3.09 1.00 13.86
CA PRO A 96 3.81 1.84 14.82
C PRO A 96 5.11 1.15 15.25
N LEU A 97 6.23 1.89 15.19
CA LEU A 97 7.53 1.39 15.63
C LEU A 97 8.01 2.07 16.91
N GLU A 98 7.98 3.40 16.95
CA GLU A 98 8.47 4.16 18.09
C GLU A 98 7.70 5.47 18.23
N GLY A 99 7.28 5.80 19.46
CA GLY A 99 6.63 7.06 19.77
C GLY A 99 5.29 7.33 19.07
N VAL A 100 4.70 6.31 18.46
CA VAL A 100 3.45 6.39 17.70
C VAL A 100 2.49 5.33 18.22
N THR A 101 1.22 5.70 18.39
CA THR A 101 0.17 4.79 18.81
C THR A 101 -0.49 4.12 17.62
N MET A 102 -1.23 3.03 17.87
CA MET A 102 -2.04 2.39 16.83
C MET A 102 -3.12 3.35 16.31
N ASP A 103 -3.71 4.18 17.18
CA ASP A 103 -4.72 5.16 16.78
C ASP A 103 -4.12 6.20 15.80
N GLU A 104 -2.88 6.62 16.01
CA GLU A 104 -2.18 7.52 15.08
C GLU A 104 -1.97 6.84 13.72
N CYS A 105 -1.67 5.54 13.69
CA CYS A 105 -1.56 4.77 12.44
C CYS A 105 -2.92 4.66 11.73
N VAL A 106 -4.00 4.49 12.47
CA VAL A 106 -5.36 4.50 11.91
C VAL A 106 -5.65 5.84 11.24
N GLU A 107 -5.28 6.94 11.89
CA GLU A 107 -5.44 8.29 11.31
C GLU A 107 -4.64 8.46 10.01
N LEU A 108 -3.39 7.96 9.98
CA LEU A 108 -2.57 7.98 8.76
C LEU A 108 -3.24 7.19 7.64
N ALA A 109 -3.75 6.00 7.95
CA ALA A 109 -4.43 5.16 6.97
C ALA A 109 -5.69 5.85 6.42
N GLN A 110 -6.48 6.48 7.28
CA GLN A 110 -7.67 7.23 6.87
C GLN A 110 -7.33 8.41 5.97
N LYS A 111 -6.30 9.17 6.32
CA LYS A 111 -5.84 10.32 5.52
C LYS A 111 -5.31 9.87 4.17
N LEU A 112 -4.53 8.79 4.14
CA LEU A 112 -3.98 8.27 2.89
C LEU A 112 -5.09 7.73 1.98
N ALA A 113 -6.04 6.97 2.54
CA ALA A 113 -7.18 6.47 1.80
C ALA A 113 -7.97 7.60 1.14
N ARG A 114 -8.21 8.68 1.89
CA ARG A 114 -8.92 9.86 1.40
C ARG A 114 -8.16 10.55 0.28
N LYS A 115 -6.85 10.78 0.48
CA LYS A 115 -6.00 11.43 -0.51
C LYS A 115 -5.91 10.61 -1.81
N VAL A 116 -5.74 9.30 -1.70
CA VAL A 116 -5.69 8.38 -2.84
C VAL A 116 -7.01 8.39 -3.60
N ALA A 117 -8.13 8.33 -2.90
CA ALA A 117 -9.44 8.36 -3.53
C ALA A 117 -9.69 9.69 -4.25
N ASP A 118 -9.35 10.81 -3.62
CA ASP A 118 -9.62 12.16 -4.16
C ASP A 118 -8.68 12.54 -5.29
N GLU A 119 -7.38 12.23 -5.19
CA GLU A 119 -6.38 12.69 -6.14
C GLU A 119 -6.04 11.67 -7.22
N LEU A 120 -6.13 10.38 -6.92
CA LEU A 120 -5.80 9.30 -7.88
C LEU A 120 -7.03 8.55 -8.38
N GLU A 121 -8.20 8.84 -7.82
CA GLU A 121 -9.47 8.18 -8.18
C GLU A 121 -9.40 6.66 -8.02
N ILE A 122 -8.65 6.18 -7.02
CA ILE A 122 -8.54 4.76 -6.69
C ILE A 122 -9.47 4.46 -5.50
N PRO A 123 -10.43 3.52 -5.65
CA PRO A 123 -11.23 3.06 -4.50
C PRO A 123 -10.34 2.43 -3.44
N THR A 124 -10.59 2.72 -2.17
CA THR A 124 -9.82 2.21 -1.04
C THR A 124 -10.72 1.55 -0.01
N PHE A 125 -10.16 0.56 0.70
CA PHE A 125 -10.82 -0.10 1.81
C PHE A 125 -9.89 -0.06 3.02
N LEU A 126 -10.45 0.32 4.17
CA LEU A 126 -9.74 0.26 5.44
C LEU A 126 -9.96 -1.13 6.06
N TYR A 127 -8.93 -1.72 6.61
CA TYR A 127 -8.98 -3.05 7.20
C TYR A 127 -8.23 -3.09 8.54
N GLY A 128 -8.30 -4.22 9.22
CA GLY A 128 -7.67 -4.37 10.55
C GLY A 128 -8.25 -3.37 11.53
N TYR A 129 -7.40 -2.70 12.29
CA TYR A 129 -7.80 -1.69 13.28
C TYR A 129 -8.45 -0.46 12.67
N ALA A 130 -8.21 -0.18 11.39
CA ALA A 130 -8.78 0.96 10.67
C ALA A 130 -10.14 0.65 10.04
N ALA A 131 -10.58 -0.60 10.05
CA ALA A 131 -11.80 -1.04 9.38
C ALA A 131 -13.03 -0.25 9.85
N VAL A 132 -13.85 0.21 8.89
CA VAL A 132 -15.10 0.93 9.17
C VAL A 132 -16.30 -0.02 9.37
N ALA A 133 -16.11 -1.31 9.02
CA ALA A 133 -17.12 -2.33 9.15
C ALA A 133 -16.44 -3.65 9.55
N LYS A 134 -17.15 -4.47 10.36
CA LYS A 134 -16.59 -5.72 10.88
C LYS A 134 -16.15 -6.68 9.77
N GLU A 135 -16.90 -6.78 8.70
CA GLU A 135 -16.60 -7.62 7.56
C GLU A 135 -15.34 -7.19 6.79
N ARG A 136 -14.78 -6.02 7.10
CA ARG A 136 -13.57 -5.49 6.48
C ARG A 136 -12.31 -5.63 7.35
N GLU A 137 -12.45 -6.17 8.56
CA GLU A 137 -11.31 -6.36 9.47
C GLU A 137 -10.32 -7.39 8.93
N LEU A 138 -10.83 -8.47 8.30
CA LEU A 138 -9.99 -9.52 7.75
C LEU A 138 -9.69 -9.23 6.28
N LEU A 139 -8.40 -9.17 5.96
CA LEU A 139 -7.95 -8.90 4.61
C LEU A 139 -8.42 -9.96 3.60
N SER A 140 -8.49 -11.23 4.03
CA SER A 140 -8.99 -12.31 3.19
C SER A 140 -10.43 -12.08 2.73
N ASP A 141 -11.26 -11.49 3.60
CA ASP A 141 -12.65 -11.18 3.25
C ASP A 141 -12.73 -10.03 2.24
N LEU A 142 -11.86 -9.02 2.38
CA LEU A 142 -11.78 -7.91 1.42
C LEU A 142 -11.30 -8.38 0.05
N ARG A 143 -10.42 -9.39 0.00
CA ARG A 143 -9.84 -9.92 -1.24
C ARG A 143 -10.75 -10.87 -2.01
N LYS A 144 -11.92 -11.23 -1.48
CA LYS A 144 -12.86 -12.13 -2.16
C LYS A 144 -13.22 -11.61 -3.55
N GLY A 145 -13.05 -12.47 -4.57
CA GLY A 145 -13.25 -12.10 -5.96
C GLY A 145 -12.06 -11.40 -6.59
N GLU A 146 -11.09 -10.96 -5.81
CA GLU A 146 -9.87 -10.26 -6.24
C GLU A 146 -10.18 -9.05 -7.13
N TYR A 147 -9.22 -8.62 -7.95
CA TYR A 147 -9.38 -7.52 -8.90
C TYR A 147 -10.51 -7.80 -9.90
N GLU A 148 -10.61 -9.02 -10.39
CA GLU A 148 -11.61 -9.42 -11.40
C GLU A 148 -13.05 -9.28 -10.91
N GLY A 149 -13.29 -9.51 -9.60
CA GLY A 149 -14.61 -9.34 -8.98
C GLY A 149 -14.90 -7.94 -8.47
N PHE A 150 -13.94 -7.02 -8.59
CA PHE A 150 -14.00 -5.70 -7.98
C PHE A 150 -15.14 -4.83 -8.52
N ARG A 151 -15.36 -4.92 -9.83
CA ARG A 151 -16.40 -4.13 -10.52
C ARG A 151 -17.80 -4.41 -9.95
N GLU A 152 -18.09 -5.67 -9.64
CA GLU A 152 -19.36 -6.06 -9.03
C GLU A 152 -19.52 -5.50 -7.62
N ARG A 153 -18.42 -5.44 -6.85
CA ARG A 153 -18.43 -4.92 -5.48
C ARG A 153 -18.60 -3.42 -5.40
N LEU A 154 -18.24 -2.69 -6.46
CA LEU A 154 -18.40 -1.25 -6.56
C LEU A 154 -19.77 -0.83 -7.07
N ALA A 155 -20.52 -1.77 -7.63
CA ALA A 155 -21.86 -1.50 -8.16
C ALA A 155 -22.89 -1.27 -7.06
#